data_dab2762db649fa667001a93d57653b6b
#
_entry.id   dab2762db649fa667001a93d57653b6b
#
_cell.length_a   1.000
_cell.length_b   1.000
_cell.length_c   1.000
_cell.angle_alpha   90.00
_cell.angle_beta   90.00
_cell.angle_gamma   90.00
#
_symmetry.space_group_name_H-M   'P 1'
#
loop_
_entity.id
_entity.type
_entity.pdbx_description
1 polymer ?
#
loop_
_entity_poly.entity_id
_entity_poly.type
_entity_poly.pdbx_seq_one_letter_code
_entity_poly.pdbx_strand_id
1 'polypeptide(L)'
;MALIELLGPGVGPCLEIGCGTGAWAATVRGLGWTPIGMDLSVGMLGHARGRLPVAQADAVDLPVVSSAVASVITVMAHTDMRCYPEVLREASRVVRPGGVVVHVGVHPCFCGGFADRTDPAAVVIRPGYRDSDWTTESWTDRGLRDKVGAAHWPLPELVRAFLGAGLVIEGMFEGGEPTPTVLAIRGRKPPGTLGHTCSKE
;
A
#
# COMPACT_ATOMS: atom_id res chain seq x y z
N MET A 1 16.03 1.09 1.00
CA MET A 1 14.73 1.10 1.70
C MET A 1 13.65 0.98 0.64
N ALA A 2 12.75 0.00 0.77
CA ALA A 2 11.77 -0.43 -0.23
C ALA A 2 10.99 0.69 -0.96
N LEU A 3 10.47 1.68 -0.20
CA LEU A 3 9.72 2.79 -0.82
C LEU A 3 10.59 3.60 -1.79
N ILE A 4 11.82 3.93 -1.41
CA ILE A 4 12.74 4.73 -2.25
C ILE A 4 13.06 3.98 -3.54
N GLU A 5 13.33 2.69 -3.42
CA GLU A 5 13.70 1.83 -4.55
C GLU A 5 12.54 1.67 -5.54
N LEU A 6 11.34 1.35 -5.03
CA LEU A 6 10.20 1.04 -5.90
C LEU A 6 9.45 2.29 -6.39
N LEU A 7 9.38 3.37 -5.62
CA LEU A 7 8.77 4.61 -6.09
C LEU A 7 9.70 5.32 -7.07
N GLY A 8 11.00 5.42 -6.72
CA GLY A 8 11.99 6.12 -7.52
C GLY A 8 11.76 7.63 -7.62
N PRO A 9 12.66 8.36 -8.31
CA PRO A 9 12.48 9.78 -8.56
C PRO A 9 11.32 10.05 -9.52
N GLY A 10 10.63 11.18 -9.34
CA GLY A 10 9.54 11.57 -10.19
C GLY A 10 9.01 12.97 -9.94
N VAL A 11 7.99 13.34 -10.68
CA VAL A 11 7.37 14.67 -10.60
C VAL A 11 5.84 14.58 -10.61
N GLY A 12 5.20 15.50 -9.93
CA GLY A 12 3.76 15.59 -9.82
C GLY A 12 3.18 15.02 -8.51
N PRO A 13 1.86 15.00 -8.38
CA PRO A 13 1.20 14.57 -7.14
C PRO A 13 1.40 13.08 -6.89
N CYS A 14 1.84 12.77 -5.66
CA CYS A 14 1.93 11.42 -5.09
C CYS A 14 0.93 11.33 -3.94
N LEU A 15 -0.12 10.53 -4.12
CA LEU A 15 -1.13 10.30 -3.09
C LEU A 15 -0.70 9.16 -2.17
N GLU A 16 -0.63 9.41 -0.88
CA GLU A 16 -0.46 8.40 0.15
C GLU A 16 -1.83 8.04 0.74
N ILE A 17 -2.28 6.80 0.51
CA ILE A 17 -3.52 6.25 1.08
C ILE A 17 -3.16 5.60 2.43
N GLY A 18 -3.88 6.00 3.50
CA GLY A 18 -3.54 5.62 4.86
C GLY A 18 -2.27 6.31 5.33
N CYS A 19 -2.17 7.64 5.12
CA CYS A 19 -0.96 8.42 5.38
C CYS A 19 -0.62 8.55 6.88
N GLY A 20 -1.56 8.23 7.76
CA GLY A 20 -1.38 8.32 9.20
C GLY A 20 -0.88 9.70 9.64
N THR A 21 0.28 9.74 10.25
CA THR A 21 0.92 10.98 10.71
C THR A 21 1.73 11.70 9.63
N GLY A 22 1.71 11.23 8.38
CA GLY A 22 2.49 11.81 7.28
C GLY A 22 4.00 11.57 7.41
N ALA A 23 4.40 10.43 7.98
CA ALA A 23 5.80 10.10 8.25
C ALA A 23 6.65 10.02 6.97
N TRP A 24 6.06 9.67 5.84
CA TRP A 24 6.76 9.47 4.56
C TRP A 24 6.83 10.73 3.68
N ALA A 25 6.13 11.80 4.07
CA ALA A 25 6.05 13.04 3.28
C ALA A 25 7.42 13.62 2.90
N ALA A 26 8.38 13.63 3.83
CA ALA A 26 9.73 14.13 3.56
C ALA A 26 10.49 13.26 2.57
N THR A 27 10.37 11.91 2.69
CA THR A 27 10.98 10.94 1.77
C THR A 27 10.41 11.10 0.38
N VAL A 28 9.08 11.18 0.24
CA VAL A 28 8.38 11.35 -1.05
C VAL A 28 8.80 12.65 -1.71
N ARG A 29 8.88 13.76 -0.94
CA ARG A 29 9.35 15.05 -1.43
C ARG A 29 10.81 15.02 -1.87
N GLY A 30 11.67 14.30 -1.12
CA GLY A 30 13.09 14.12 -1.46
C GLY A 30 13.31 13.36 -2.78
N LEU A 31 12.32 12.58 -3.23
CA LEU A 31 12.31 11.90 -4.54
C LEU A 31 11.75 12.80 -5.67
N GLY A 32 11.38 14.05 -5.39
CA GLY A 32 10.86 15.02 -6.37
C GLY A 32 9.32 15.01 -6.52
N TRP A 33 8.62 14.15 -5.80
CA TRP A 33 7.16 14.09 -5.81
C TRP A 33 6.52 15.16 -4.92
N THR A 34 5.29 15.53 -5.22
CA THR A 34 4.45 16.38 -4.36
C THR A 34 3.53 15.50 -3.51
N PRO A 35 3.84 15.25 -2.22
CA PRO A 35 3.05 14.37 -1.39
C PRO A 35 1.70 14.98 -1.02
N ILE A 36 0.64 14.17 -1.10
CA ILE A 36 -0.71 14.43 -0.62
C ILE A 36 -1.14 13.21 0.20
N GLY A 37 -1.73 13.40 1.37
CA GLY A 37 -2.12 12.30 2.25
C GLY A 37 -3.63 12.20 2.42
N MET A 38 -4.14 10.96 2.47
CA MET A 38 -5.50 10.65 2.87
C MET A 38 -5.51 9.56 3.93
N ASP A 39 -6.36 9.74 4.93
CA ASP A 39 -6.55 8.78 6.02
C ASP A 39 -7.98 8.86 6.56
N LEU A 40 -8.49 7.76 7.06
CA LEU A 40 -9.82 7.73 7.69
C LEU A 40 -9.80 8.40 9.08
N SER A 41 -8.65 8.35 9.77
CA SER A 41 -8.48 8.82 11.15
C SER A 41 -8.19 10.31 11.22
N VAL A 42 -9.17 11.11 11.65
CA VAL A 42 -8.99 12.55 11.91
C VAL A 42 -7.89 12.81 12.94
N GLY A 43 -7.75 11.93 13.94
CA GLY A 43 -6.69 12.03 14.95
C GLY A 43 -5.29 11.92 14.33
N MET A 44 -5.08 10.97 13.43
CA MET A 44 -3.80 10.81 12.72
C MET A 44 -3.52 11.99 11.80
N LEU A 45 -4.54 12.45 11.08
CA LEU A 45 -4.43 13.63 10.20
C LEU A 45 -4.06 14.91 10.98
N GLY A 46 -4.50 15.03 12.23
CA GLY A 46 -4.09 16.12 13.12
C GLY A 46 -2.55 16.21 13.28
N HIS A 47 -1.88 15.06 13.35
CA HIS A 47 -0.42 14.97 13.44
C HIS A 47 0.30 15.12 12.09
N ALA A 48 -0.41 14.84 10.98
CA ALA A 48 0.11 14.97 9.62
C ALA A 48 0.12 16.42 9.12
N ARG A 49 -0.74 17.28 9.67
CA ARG A 49 -0.84 18.69 9.30
C ARG A 49 0.54 19.39 9.46
N GLY A 50 0.90 20.20 8.47
CA GLY A 50 2.19 20.85 8.40
C GLY A 50 3.31 20.00 7.76
N ARG A 51 3.12 18.70 7.60
CA ARG A 51 4.05 17.83 6.87
C ARG A 51 3.67 17.68 5.40
N LEU A 52 2.35 17.57 5.10
CA LEU A 52 1.80 17.50 3.75
C LEU A 52 0.34 17.97 3.77
N PRO A 53 -0.24 18.36 2.63
CA PRO A 53 -1.69 18.53 2.48
C PRO A 53 -2.39 17.21 2.79
N VAL A 54 -3.45 17.26 3.60
CA VAL A 54 -4.21 16.06 4.01
C VAL A 54 -5.71 16.25 3.87
N ALA A 55 -6.42 15.16 3.59
CA ALA A 55 -7.87 15.11 3.62
C ALA A 55 -8.33 13.81 4.31
N GLN A 56 -9.48 13.88 5.00
CA GLN A 56 -10.14 12.68 5.51
C GLN A 56 -10.86 11.99 4.36
N ALA A 57 -10.60 10.68 4.18
CA ALA A 57 -11.26 9.88 3.17
C ALA A 57 -11.28 8.40 3.54
N ASP A 58 -12.29 7.69 3.07
CA ASP A 58 -12.27 6.24 3.02
C ASP A 58 -11.42 5.79 1.80
N ALA A 59 -10.53 4.85 2.04
CA ALA A 59 -9.63 4.35 1.00
C ALA A 59 -10.35 3.60 -0.14
N VAL A 60 -11.57 3.10 0.10
CA VAL A 60 -12.39 2.41 -0.92
C VAL A 60 -13.28 3.36 -1.73
N ASP A 61 -13.33 4.64 -1.36
CA ASP A 61 -14.11 5.69 -2.06
C ASP A 61 -13.39 7.03 -1.94
N LEU A 62 -12.32 7.20 -2.72
CA LEU A 62 -11.47 8.38 -2.66
C LEU A 62 -12.14 9.58 -3.34
N PRO A 63 -12.21 10.76 -2.68
CA PRO A 63 -12.75 11.99 -3.25
C PRO A 63 -11.76 12.63 -4.24
N VAL A 64 -11.26 11.82 -5.15
CA VAL A 64 -10.26 12.18 -6.16
C VAL A 64 -10.80 11.76 -7.52
N VAL A 65 -10.76 12.65 -8.49
CA VAL A 65 -11.17 12.32 -9.86
C VAL A 65 -10.22 11.28 -10.48
N SER A 66 -10.73 10.49 -11.42
CA SER A 66 -9.93 9.46 -12.10
C SER A 66 -8.72 10.08 -12.81
N SER A 67 -7.59 9.39 -12.76
CA SER A 67 -6.36 9.78 -13.45
C SER A 67 -5.76 11.13 -13.03
N ALA A 68 -6.03 11.59 -11.80
CA ALA A 68 -5.60 12.90 -11.31
C ALA A 68 -4.18 12.92 -10.74
N VAL A 69 -3.66 11.78 -10.27
CA VAL A 69 -2.36 11.72 -9.60
C VAL A 69 -1.31 10.98 -10.43
N ALA A 70 -0.05 11.34 -10.25
CA ALA A 70 1.05 10.73 -10.99
C ALA A 70 1.49 9.40 -10.38
N SER A 71 1.37 9.28 -9.05
CA SER A 71 1.64 8.05 -8.32
C SER A 71 0.73 7.92 -7.10
N VAL A 72 0.56 6.69 -6.63
CA VAL A 72 -0.11 6.35 -5.37
C VAL A 72 0.83 5.48 -4.54
N ILE A 73 0.88 5.71 -3.24
CA ILE A 73 1.60 4.84 -2.31
C ILE A 73 0.68 4.42 -1.16
N THR A 74 0.91 3.21 -0.65
CA THR A 74 0.39 2.73 0.63
C THR A 74 1.56 2.19 1.44
N VAL A 75 1.79 2.72 2.64
CA VAL A 75 2.95 2.31 3.46
C VAL A 75 2.49 1.89 4.85
N MET A 76 2.67 0.60 5.16
CA MET A 76 2.29 -0.02 6.44
C MET A 76 0.81 0.16 6.82
N ALA A 77 -0.08 0.32 5.84
CA ALA A 77 -1.50 0.60 6.05
C ALA A 77 -2.44 -0.56 5.66
N HIS A 78 -1.99 -1.49 4.79
CA HIS A 78 -2.86 -2.51 4.21
C HIS A 78 -3.50 -3.46 5.22
N THR A 79 -2.83 -3.74 6.34
CA THR A 79 -3.36 -4.58 7.42
C THR A 79 -4.49 -3.90 8.21
N ASP A 80 -4.62 -2.59 8.08
CA ASP A 80 -5.71 -1.82 8.71
C ASP A 80 -6.93 -1.68 7.78
N MET A 81 -6.87 -2.26 6.57
CA MET A 81 -7.88 -2.14 5.52
C MET A 81 -8.53 -3.51 5.21
N ARG A 82 -9.80 -3.68 5.61
CA ARG A 82 -10.55 -4.94 5.42
C ARG A 82 -10.81 -5.29 3.95
N CYS A 83 -10.85 -4.27 3.09
CA CYS A 83 -11.18 -4.40 1.67
C CYS A 83 -10.03 -3.92 0.80
N TYR A 84 -8.81 -4.42 1.04
CA TYR A 84 -7.62 -3.94 0.34
C TYR A 84 -7.65 -4.10 -1.20
N PRO A 85 -8.29 -5.14 -1.78
CA PRO A 85 -8.51 -5.18 -3.23
C PRO A 85 -9.31 -3.99 -3.78
N GLU A 86 -10.29 -3.50 -3.04
CA GLU A 86 -11.09 -2.31 -3.38
C GLU A 86 -10.20 -1.05 -3.33
N VAL A 87 -9.35 -0.95 -2.30
CA VAL A 87 -8.38 0.14 -2.18
C VAL A 87 -7.42 0.16 -3.37
N LEU A 88 -6.94 -0.99 -3.83
CA LEU A 88 -6.09 -1.06 -5.02
C LEU A 88 -6.83 -0.67 -6.31
N ARG A 89 -8.14 -0.99 -6.43
CA ARG A 89 -8.97 -0.52 -7.55
C ARG A 89 -9.12 1.00 -7.54
N GLU A 90 -9.36 1.60 -6.37
CA GLU A 90 -9.40 3.06 -6.22
C GLU A 90 -8.04 3.70 -6.50
N ALA A 91 -6.95 3.13 -5.98
CA ALA A 91 -5.59 3.57 -6.31
C ALA A 91 -5.33 3.55 -7.82
N SER A 92 -5.75 2.47 -8.50
CA SER A 92 -5.66 2.36 -9.97
C SER A 92 -6.57 3.35 -10.68
N ARG A 93 -7.76 3.64 -10.15
CA ARG A 93 -8.67 4.62 -10.73
C ARG A 93 -8.07 6.01 -10.72
N VAL A 94 -7.53 6.44 -9.57
CA VAL A 94 -7.04 7.82 -9.39
C VAL A 94 -5.67 8.06 -10.00
N VAL A 95 -4.82 7.03 -10.14
CA VAL A 95 -3.53 7.16 -10.81
C VAL A 95 -3.72 7.28 -12.32
N ARG A 96 -2.96 8.18 -12.96
CA ARG A 96 -3.00 8.39 -14.42
C ARG A 96 -2.47 7.17 -15.17
N PRO A 97 -2.86 6.97 -16.44
CA PRO A 97 -2.21 5.99 -17.32
C PRO A 97 -0.69 6.20 -17.34
N GLY A 98 0.06 5.11 -17.25
CA GLY A 98 1.52 5.13 -17.11
C GLY A 98 2.04 5.46 -15.71
N GLY A 99 1.18 5.89 -14.79
CA GLY A 99 1.52 6.12 -13.38
C GLY A 99 1.69 4.83 -12.59
N VAL A 100 2.19 4.95 -11.37
CA VAL A 100 2.56 3.78 -10.54
C VAL A 100 1.80 3.77 -9.21
N VAL A 101 1.53 2.56 -8.74
CA VAL A 101 1.01 2.28 -7.39
C VAL A 101 2.09 1.47 -6.66
N VAL A 102 2.56 1.96 -5.52
CA VAL A 102 3.56 1.29 -4.71
C VAL A 102 2.97 0.92 -3.36
N HIS A 103 2.98 -0.37 -3.07
CA HIS A 103 2.64 -0.93 -1.78
C HIS A 103 3.93 -1.24 -1.00
N VAL A 104 3.97 -0.87 0.26
CA VAL A 104 4.98 -1.31 1.23
C VAL A 104 4.23 -1.76 2.47
N GLY A 105 4.40 -3.01 2.85
CA GLY A 105 3.66 -3.57 3.99
C GLY A 105 4.42 -4.65 4.73
N VAL A 106 3.82 -5.17 5.79
CA VAL A 106 4.35 -6.34 6.48
C VAL A 106 4.35 -7.54 5.54
N HIS A 107 5.38 -8.38 5.66
CA HIS A 107 5.53 -9.52 4.75
C HIS A 107 4.48 -10.59 5.05
N PRO A 108 3.58 -10.92 4.09
CA PRO A 108 2.45 -11.79 4.33
C PRO A 108 2.83 -13.23 4.70
N CYS A 109 4.01 -13.71 4.30
CA CYS A 109 4.44 -15.08 4.59
C CYS A 109 5.11 -15.22 5.95
N PHE A 110 5.64 -14.14 6.52
CA PHE A 110 6.49 -14.19 7.72
C PHE A 110 6.00 -13.31 8.87
N CYS A 111 4.89 -12.59 8.69
CA CYS A 111 4.32 -11.71 9.71
C CYS A 111 2.81 -11.95 9.81
N GLY A 112 2.35 -12.33 11.00
CA GLY A 112 0.94 -12.62 11.29
C GLY A 112 0.85 -13.52 12.52
N GLY A 113 -0.34 -13.78 13.03
CA GLY A 113 -0.57 -14.69 14.17
C GLY A 113 -0.09 -16.12 13.92
N PHE A 114 0.00 -16.54 12.66
CA PHE A 114 0.50 -17.84 12.23
C PHE A 114 2.05 -17.93 12.19
N ALA A 115 2.77 -16.82 12.30
CA ALA A 115 4.22 -16.77 12.19
C ALA A 115 4.87 -16.56 13.56
N ASP A 116 5.38 -17.64 14.15
CA ASP A 116 6.11 -17.60 15.40
C ASP A 116 7.55 -17.14 15.14
N ARG A 117 7.92 -15.99 15.70
CA ARG A 117 9.21 -15.33 15.55
C ARG A 117 9.93 -15.15 16.89
N THR A 118 9.62 -15.98 17.87
CA THR A 118 10.25 -15.95 19.20
C THR A 118 11.71 -16.37 19.17
N ASP A 119 12.08 -17.24 18.22
CA ASP A 119 13.48 -17.57 17.94
C ASP A 119 14.05 -16.57 16.92
N PRO A 120 15.08 -15.77 17.28
CA PRO A 120 15.69 -14.84 16.34
C PRO A 120 16.39 -15.51 15.13
N ALA A 121 16.68 -16.81 15.21
CA ALA A 121 17.33 -17.56 14.14
C ALA A 121 16.33 -18.26 13.19
N ALA A 122 15.02 -18.31 13.54
CA ALA A 122 14.04 -19.07 12.79
C ALA A 122 12.65 -18.42 12.82
N VAL A 123 11.87 -18.68 11.78
CA VAL A 123 10.43 -18.38 11.76
C VAL A 123 9.68 -19.71 11.59
N VAL A 124 8.83 -20.05 12.54
CA VAL A 124 8.00 -21.23 12.45
C VAL A 124 6.62 -20.83 11.94
N ILE A 125 6.25 -21.32 10.76
CA ILE A 125 4.94 -21.09 10.16
C ILE A 125 3.96 -22.16 10.67
N ARG A 126 2.92 -21.70 11.33
CA ARG A 126 1.82 -22.54 11.85
C ARG A 126 0.63 -22.52 10.89
N PRO A 127 -0.38 -23.39 11.03
CA PRO A 127 -1.65 -23.24 10.34
C PRO A 127 -2.25 -21.83 10.55
N GLY A 128 -2.98 -21.31 9.54
CA GLY A 128 -3.58 -19.96 9.60
C GLY A 128 -3.05 -18.99 8.51
N TYR A 129 -1.97 -19.32 7.82
CA TYR A 129 -1.45 -18.48 6.74
C TYR A 129 -2.49 -18.14 5.65
N ARG A 130 -3.45 -19.04 5.41
CA ARG A 130 -4.50 -18.84 4.37
C ARG A 130 -5.74 -18.13 4.88
N ASP A 131 -5.81 -17.88 6.19
CA ASP A 131 -6.95 -17.25 6.81
C ASP A 131 -6.86 -15.74 6.57
N SER A 132 -7.76 -15.22 5.76
CA SER A 132 -7.80 -13.79 5.38
C SER A 132 -8.78 -12.99 6.25
N ASP A 133 -9.24 -13.57 7.35
CA ASP A 133 -10.16 -12.94 8.27
C ASP A 133 -9.50 -11.82 9.08
N TRP A 134 -10.34 -10.95 9.64
CA TRP A 134 -9.89 -9.95 10.59
C TRP A 134 -9.52 -10.61 11.91
N THR A 135 -8.27 -10.44 12.34
CA THR A 135 -7.77 -10.98 13.61
C THR A 135 -7.45 -9.87 14.61
N THR A 136 -7.63 -10.16 15.89
CA THR A 136 -7.12 -9.34 17.01
C THR A 136 -5.91 -9.99 17.68
N GLU A 137 -5.37 -11.06 17.13
CA GLU A 137 -4.13 -11.66 17.62
C GLU A 137 -2.94 -10.76 17.25
N SER A 138 -2.23 -10.28 18.27
CA SER A 138 -1.04 -9.48 18.07
C SER A 138 0.15 -10.36 17.69
N TRP A 139 0.90 -9.92 16.69
CA TRP A 139 2.20 -10.49 16.32
C TRP A 139 3.35 -9.52 16.59
N THR A 140 3.09 -8.52 17.43
CA THR A 140 4.08 -7.53 17.87
C THR A 140 4.09 -7.42 19.37
N ASP A 141 5.25 -7.19 19.97
CA ASP A 141 5.45 -7.10 21.42
C ASP A 141 4.64 -5.97 22.08
N ARG A 142 4.14 -5.01 21.28
CA ARG A 142 3.38 -3.85 21.78
C ARG A 142 1.88 -4.06 21.88
N GLY A 143 1.35 -5.23 21.50
CA GLY A 143 -0.06 -5.56 21.63
C GLY A 143 -1.01 -4.60 20.89
N LEU A 144 -0.54 -3.87 19.87
CA LEU A 144 -1.38 -2.91 19.15
C LEU A 144 -2.54 -3.61 18.45
N ARG A 145 -2.29 -4.77 17.86
CA ARG A 145 -3.28 -5.53 17.10
C ARG A 145 -4.38 -6.12 17.98
N ASP A 146 -4.09 -6.38 19.24
CA ASP A 146 -5.10 -6.82 20.22
C ASP A 146 -6.21 -5.78 20.40
N LYS A 147 -5.90 -4.50 20.16
CA LYS A 147 -6.83 -3.38 20.32
C LYS A 147 -7.56 -3.00 19.03
N VAL A 148 -6.86 -3.01 17.91
CA VAL A 148 -7.39 -2.49 16.64
C VAL A 148 -7.62 -3.57 15.59
N GLY A 149 -7.10 -4.78 15.82
CA GLY A 149 -7.14 -5.87 14.87
C GLY A 149 -6.26 -5.65 13.64
N ALA A 150 -6.30 -6.61 12.72
CA ALA A 150 -5.64 -6.53 11.43
C ALA A 150 -6.26 -7.49 10.42
N ALA A 151 -6.21 -7.13 9.15
CA ALA A 151 -6.44 -8.04 8.04
C ALA A 151 -5.12 -8.74 7.67
N HIS A 152 -5.23 -10.00 7.29
CA HIS A 152 -4.15 -10.73 6.63
C HIS A 152 -4.50 -10.95 5.16
N TRP A 153 -3.52 -10.70 4.29
CA TRP A 153 -3.65 -10.87 2.85
C TRP A 153 -2.57 -11.84 2.40
N PRO A 154 -2.85 -13.15 2.23
CA PRO A 154 -1.90 -14.11 1.70
C PRO A 154 -1.24 -13.61 0.41
N LEU A 155 0.04 -13.89 0.19
CA LEU A 155 0.79 -13.37 -0.96
C LEU A 155 0.07 -13.59 -2.31
N PRO A 156 -0.51 -14.76 -2.61
CA PRO A 156 -1.26 -14.93 -3.87
C PRO A 156 -2.49 -14.03 -3.98
N GLU A 157 -3.16 -13.72 -2.87
CA GLU A 157 -4.33 -12.84 -2.87
C GLU A 157 -3.91 -11.38 -3.03
N LEU A 158 -2.82 -10.96 -2.38
CA LEU A 158 -2.25 -9.64 -2.57
C LEU A 158 -1.83 -9.41 -4.03
N VAL A 159 -1.16 -10.38 -4.65
CA VAL A 159 -0.79 -10.33 -6.07
C VAL A 159 -2.04 -10.26 -6.96
N ARG A 160 -3.05 -11.10 -6.71
CA ARG A 160 -4.32 -11.07 -7.46
C ARG A 160 -5.04 -9.72 -7.33
N ALA A 161 -4.95 -9.07 -6.16
CA ALA A 161 -5.56 -7.76 -5.96
C ALA A 161 -4.93 -6.69 -6.85
N PHE A 162 -3.60 -6.70 -7.03
CA PHE A 162 -2.90 -5.83 -7.99
C PHE A 162 -3.36 -6.10 -9.44
N LEU A 163 -3.35 -7.36 -9.84
CA LEU A 163 -3.77 -7.75 -11.19
C LEU A 163 -5.26 -7.45 -11.44
N GLY A 164 -6.12 -7.69 -10.44
CA GLY A 164 -7.55 -7.40 -10.50
C GLY A 164 -7.87 -5.89 -10.53
N ALA A 165 -6.96 -5.05 -10.06
CA ALA A 165 -7.01 -3.58 -10.21
C ALA A 165 -6.52 -3.09 -11.58
N GLY A 166 -6.14 -3.99 -12.50
CA GLY A 166 -5.61 -3.66 -13.83
C GLY A 166 -4.19 -3.12 -13.80
N LEU A 167 -3.43 -3.42 -12.75
CA LEU A 167 -2.03 -3.02 -12.62
C LEU A 167 -1.10 -4.13 -13.12
N VAL A 168 -0.05 -3.74 -13.83
CA VAL A 168 1.05 -4.64 -14.22
C VAL A 168 2.12 -4.57 -13.14
N ILE A 169 2.44 -5.69 -12.52
CA ILE A 169 3.50 -5.75 -11.51
C ILE A 169 4.86 -5.63 -12.22
N GLU A 170 5.64 -4.59 -11.87
CA GLU A 170 6.95 -4.31 -12.45
C GLU A 170 8.12 -4.66 -11.55
N GLY A 171 7.87 -4.75 -10.24
CA GLY A 171 8.91 -5.04 -9.28
C GLY A 171 8.35 -5.43 -7.92
N MET A 172 9.15 -6.21 -7.21
CA MET A 172 8.91 -6.59 -5.83
C MET A 172 10.22 -6.43 -5.06
N PHE A 173 10.11 -6.13 -3.76
CA PHE A 173 11.23 -6.00 -2.85
C PHE A 173 10.89 -6.66 -1.53
N GLU A 174 11.84 -7.38 -0.97
CA GLU A 174 11.75 -7.92 0.38
C GLU A 174 12.79 -7.26 1.27
N GLY A 175 12.42 -6.93 2.50
CA GLY A 175 13.30 -6.30 3.48
C GLY A 175 13.10 -6.83 4.88
N GLY A 176 14.14 -6.67 5.70
CA GLY A 176 14.20 -7.18 7.07
C GLY A 176 15.25 -8.28 7.21
N GLU A 177 15.81 -8.40 8.41
CA GLU A 177 16.84 -9.37 8.77
C GLU A 177 16.47 -10.05 10.10
N PRO A 178 16.83 -11.31 10.29
CA PRO A 178 17.38 -12.29 9.34
C PRO A 178 16.34 -12.85 8.36
N THR A 179 15.05 -12.61 8.61
CA THR A 179 13.93 -13.05 7.78
C THR A 179 13.16 -11.83 7.27
N PRO A 180 12.69 -11.82 6.01
CA PRO A 180 11.96 -10.68 5.48
C PRO A 180 10.70 -10.36 6.31
N THR A 181 10.60 -9.13 6.79
CA THR A 181 9.42 -8.63 7.52
C THR A 181 8.61 -7.62 6.73
N VAL A 182 9.18 -7.16 5.63
CA VAL A 182 8.59 -6.17 4.73
C VAL A 182 8.51 -6.76 3.34
N LEU A 183 7.35 -6.65 2.72
CA LEU A 183 7.15 -6.86 1.29
C LEU A 183 6.74 -5.54 0.67
N ALA A 184 7.34 -5.20 -0.46
CA ALA A 184 6.87 -4.10 -1.29
C ALA A 184 6.62 -4.55 -2.72
N ILE A 185 5.60 -3.96 -3.36
CA ILE A 185 5.18 -4.28 -4.73
C ILE A 185 4.97 -2.96 -5.47
N ARG A 186 5.53 -2.88 -6.68
CA ARG A 186 5.28 -1.81 -7.64
C ARG A 186 4.38 -2.32 -8.75
N GLY A 187 3.23 -1.70 -8.90
CA GLY A 187 2.32 -1.89 -10.05
C GLY A 187 2.27 -0.65 -10.93
N ARG A 188 2.24 -0.83 -12.24
CA ARG A 188 2.02 0.25 -13.20
C ARG A 188 0.63 0.16 -13.81
N LYS A 189 -0.07 1.28 -13.89
CA LYS A 189 -1.27 1.39 -14.71
C LYS A 189 -0.86 1.43 -16.18
N PRO A 190 -1.33 0.52 -17.03
CA PRO A 190 -1.03 0.54 -18.46
C PRO A 190 -1.36 1.91 -19.08
N PRO A 191 -0.59 2.38 -20.07
CA PRO A 191 -1.02 3.52 -20.86
C PRO A 191 -2.38 3.20 -21.48
N GLY A 192 -3.31 4.18 -21.47
CA GLY A 192 -4.59 4.03 -22.15
C GLY A 192 -4.36 3.66 -23.61
N THR A 193 -5.07 2.68 -24.11
CA THR A 193 -5.11 2.43 -25.56
C THR A 193 -5.57 3.72 -26.24
N LEU A 194 -4.69 4.33 -27.02
CA LEU A 194 -5.10 5.37 -27.96
C LEU A 194 -6.16 4.72 -28.86
N GLY A 195 -7.42 5.14 -28.70
CA GLY A 195 -8.49 4.66 -29.56
C GLY A 195 -8.06 4.82 -31.02
N HIS A 196 -7.88 3.72 -31.72
CA HIS A 196 -7.80 3.75 -33.17
C HIS A 196 -9.14 4.28 -33.62
N THR A 197 -9.20 5.58 -33.92
CA THR A 197 -10.29 6.12 -34.73
C THR A 197 -10.18 5.44 -36.09
N CYS A 198 -11.00 4.42 -36.27
CA CYS A 198 -11.23 3.85 -37.60
C CYS A 198 -11.85 4.96 -38.45
N SER A 199 -11.03 5.64 -39.23
CA SER A 199 -11.52 6.50 -40.30
C SER A 199 -12.23 5.61 -41.29
N LYS A 200 -13.56 5.69 -41.31
CA LYS A 200 -14.35 5.12 -42.40
C LYS A 200 -14.13 6.05 -43.60
N GLU A 201 -13.37 5.60 -44.57
CA GLU A 201 -13.48 6.02 -45.94
C GLU A 201 -14.69 5.39 -46.61
#